data_08c29dcac5265cac11caae4d02f40b1b
#
_entry.id   08c29dcac5265cac11caae4d02f40b1b
#
_cell.length_a   1.000
_cell.length_b   1.000
_cell.length_c   1.000
_cell.angle_alpha   90.00
_cell.angle_beta   90.00
_cell.angle_gamma   90.00
#
_symmetry.space_group_name_H-M   'P 1'
#
loop_
_entity.id
_entity.type
_entity.pdbx_description
1 polymer ?
#
loop_
_entity_poly.entity_id
_entity_poly.type
_entity_poly.pdbx_seq_one_letter_code
_entity_poly.pdbx_strand_id
1 'polypeptide(L)'
;MSKSIYASLASILLLSACQKDNQDTSVSTKAHGGKPKVAIAPTIDNSDHSAPWNLSDEMTYSLFFKLDQKNKFNLEDPQKTKSITKRLPSHYDPFSGDLKWVKRAFGNEDFVIFLEMLKHEESPNLTARNNKIEEASANLNITMRVVVFDVRQEAPEIILQEIIHDTHFIPKQFNQYNFHQVNWGNEDFLISPIGMAHAQLLKEISSRIEDYILLAKEP
;
A
#
# COMPACT_ATOMS: atom_id res chain seq x y z
N MET A 1 32.22 -34.43 85.59
CA MET A 1 31.03 -34.15 84.76
C MET A 1 31.44 -33.54 83.43
N SER A 2 31.26 -34.32 82.44
CA SER A 2 31.69 -34.15 81.05
C SER A 2 30.80 -33.19 80.29
N LYS A 3 31.35 -32.39 79.37
CA LYS A 3 30.66 -32.02 78.15
C LYS A 3 31.70 -31.77 76.97
N SER A 4 31.60 -32.67 76.10
CA SER A 4 32.26 -32.68 74.76
C SER A 4 31.74 -31.58 73.86
N ILE A 5 32.63 -30.89 73.11
CA ILE A 5 32.27 -29.94 72.05
C ILE A 5 32.92 -30.45 70.77
N TYR A 6 32.06 -30.87 69.82
CA TYR A 6 32.48 -31.25 68.47
C TYR A 6 32.59 -29.99 67.59
N ALA A 7 33.76 -29.76 67.04
CA ALA A 7 33.99 -28.75 66.02
C ALA A 7 33.73 -29.37 64.65
N SER A 8 32.81 -28.79 63.91
CA SER A 8 32.45 -29.20 62.56
C SER A 8 33.19 -28.30 61.54
N LEU A 9 34.12 -28.86 60.77
CA LEU A 9 34.78 -28.19 59.64
C LEU A 9 33.83 -28.17 58.46
N ALA A 10 33.47 -26.98 58.00
CA ALA A 10 32.73 -26.77 56.76
C ALA A 10 33.75 -26.45 55.63
N SER A 11 33.90 -27.38 54.70
CA SER A 11 34.69 -27.20 53.48
C SER A 11 33.93 -26.33 52.48
N ILE A 12 34.49 -25.17 52.14
CA ILE A 12 33.97 -24.28 51.09
C ILE A 12 34.57 -24.74 49.77
N LEU A 13 33.74 -25.33 48.90
CA LEU A 13 34.07 -25.62 47.51
C LEU A 13 33.79 -24.38 46.69
N LEU A 14 34.87 -23.74 46.20
CA LEU A 14 34.81 -22.69 45.20
C LEU A 14 34.56 -23.31 43.82
N LEU A 15 33.33 -23.24 43.36
CA LEU A 15 32.99 -23.52 41.94
C LEU A 15 33.23 -22.26 41.09
N SER A 16 34.33 -22.28 40.36
CA SER A 16 34.59 -21.30 39.29
C SER A 16 33.61 -21.56 38.16
N ALA A 17 32.52 -20.78 38.07
CA ALA A 17 31.65 -20.76 36.90
C ALA A 17 32.32 -19.92 35.79
N CYS A 18 32.76 -20.57 34.73
CA CYS A 18 33.06 -19.90 33.46
C CYS A 18 31.81 -19.24 32.94
N GLN A 19 31.74 -17.93 33.04
CA GLN A 19 30.76 -17.12 32.35
C GLN A 19 31.15 -17.10 30.87
N LYS A 20 30.42 -17.86 30.06
CA LYS A 20 30.45 -17.79 28.61
C LYS A 20 29.66 -16.54 28.22
N ASP A 21 30.39 -15.50 27.79
CA ASP A 21 29.76 -14.34 27.17
C ASP A 21 29.03 -14.77 25.89
N ASN A 22 27.76 -15.10 26.01
CA ASN A 22 26.85 -15.08 24.90
C ASN A 22 26.58 -13.60 24.62
N GLN A 23 27.28 -13.02 23.64
CA GLN A 23 26.80 -11.85 22.96
C GLN A 23 25.53 -12.25 22.20
N ASP A 24 24.39 -12.21 22.91
CA ASP A 24 23.09 -12.10 22.29
C ASP A 24 23.08 -10.76 21.56
N THR A 25 23.37 -10.80 20.25
CA THR A 25 22.90 -9.79 19.32
C THR A 25 21.38 -9.88 19.32
N SER A 26 20.74 -9.35 20.37
CA SER A 26 19.32 -9.05 20.34
C SER A 26 19.13 -7.99 19.28
N VAL A 27 18.77 -8.43 18.07
CA VAL A 27 18.10 -7.60 17.09
C VAL A 27 16.88 -7.06 17.81
N SER A 28 16.97 -5.81 18.25
CA SER A 28 15.88 -5.11 18.89
C SER A 28 14.78 -4.93 17.85
N THR A 29 13.93 -5.92 17.69
CA THR A 29 12.63 -5.77 17.09
C THR A 29 11.85 -4.85 18.03
N LYS A 30 11.89 -3.55 17.75
CA LYS A 30 11.00 -2.58 18.39
C LYS A 30 9.58 -3.03 18.04
N ALA A 31 8.94 -3.73 18.96
CA ALA A 31 7.50 -3.95 18.91
C ALA A 31 6.85 -2.55 18.96
N HIS A 32 6.53 -2.00 17.77
CA HIS A 32 5.84 -0.74 17.65
C HIS A 32 4.38 -0.99 18.04
N GLY A 33 4.04 -0.78 19.32
CA GLY A 33 2.67 -0.87 19.85
C GLY A 33 1.71 0.18 19.28
N GLY A 34 2.16 1.05 18.36
CA GLY A 34 1.40 2.10 17.68
C GLY A 34 0.86 1.67 16.32
N LYS A 35 0.09 2.57 15.69
CA LYS A 35 -0.32 2.42 14.29
C LYS A 35 0.91 2.50 13.40
N PRO A 36 1.06 1.61 12.37
CA PRO A 36 2.16 1.70 11.44
C PRO A 36 2.11 2.99 10.63
N LYS A 37 3.29 3.53 10.32
CA LYS A 37 3.45 4.69 9.45
C LYS A 37 3.48 4.21 8.01
N VAL A 38 2.58 4.75 7.19
CA VAL A 38 2.40 4.32 5.80
C VAL A 38 2.47 5.51 4.86
N ALA A 39 3.34 5.42 3.85
CA ALA A 39 3.38 6.36 2.74
C ALA A 39 2.64 5.78 1.52
N ILE A 40 1.87 6.62 0.84
CA ILE A 40 1.27 6.32 -0.45
C ILE A 40 1.98 7.19 -1.49
N ALA A 41 2.76 6.57 -2.36
CA ALA A 41 3.39 7.28 -3.47
C ALA A 41 2.34 7.70 -4.51
N PRO A 42 2.58 8.78 -5.27
CA PRO A 42 1.72 9.13 -6.38
C PRO A 42 1.53 7.94 -7.33
N THR A 43 0.28 7.67 -7.70
CA THR A 43 -0.04 6.62 -8.67
C THR A 43 0.64 6.89 -10.00
N ILE A 44 1.30 5.89 -10.54
CA ILE A 44 1.89 5.95 -11.89
C ILE A 44 0.77 5.67 -12.88
N ASP A 45 0.52 6.62 -13.79
CA ASP A 45 -0.48 6.45 -14.83
C ASP A 45 0.20 6.11 -16.15
N ASN A 46 0.10 4.85 -16.55
CA ASN A 46 0.57 4.30 -17.81
C ASN A 46 -0.61 3.86 -18.71
N SER A 47 -1.83 4.33 -18.38
CA SER A 47 -3.01 4.09 -19.21
C SER A 47 -3.19 5.16 -20.27
N ASP A 48 -3.94 4.83 -21.32
CA ASP A 48 -4.33 5.79 -22.38
C ASP A 48 -5.57 6.62 -21.97
N HIS A 49 -5.75 6.85 -20.67
CA HIS A 49 -6.91 7.57 -20.14
C HIS A 49 -6.90 9.05 -20.57
N SER A 50 -8.03 9.53 -21.07
CA SER A 50 -8.18 10.88 -21.64
C SER A 50 -9.13 11.78 -20.84
N ALA A 51 -9.39 11.51 -19.56
CA ALA A 51 -10.23 12.37 -18.76
C ALA A 51 -9.60 13.75 -18.50
N PRO A 52 -10.41 14.80 -18.31
CA PRO A 52 -9.90 16.16 -18.12
C PRO A 52 -9.24 16.40 -16.75
N TRP A 53 -9.28 15.44 -15.85
CA TRP A 53 -8.59 15.51 -14.54
C TRP A 53 -7.37 14.59 -14.51
N ASN A 54 -6.52 14.77 -13.49
CA ASN A 54 -5.35 13.95 -13.28
C ASN A 54 -5.71 12.64 -12.57
N LEU A 55 -5.66 11.51 -13.29
CA LEU A 55 -6.00 10.18 -12.78
C LEU A 55 -5.03 9.73 -11.65
N SER A 56 -3.75 10.09 -11.76
CA SER A 56 -2.76 9.80 -10.72
C SER A 56 -3.14 10.46 -9.38
N ASP A 57 -3.53 11.73 -9.41
CA ASP A 57 -3.95 12.46 -8.22
C ASP A 57 -5.27 11.86 -7.67
N GLU A 58 -6.25 11.56 -8.53
CA GLU A 58 -7.50 10.91 -8.13
C GLU A 58 -7.25 9.60 -7.38
N MET A 59 -6.52 8.66 -7.98
CA MET A 59 -6.27 7.35 -7.39
C MET A 59 -5.50 7.45 -6.07
N THR A 60 -4.48 8.32 -6.02
CA THR A 60 -3.65 8.54 -4.83
C THR A 60 -4.49 9.08 -3.66
N TYR A 61 -5.24 10.17 -3.89
CA TYR A 61 -6.04 10.78 -2.82
C TYR A 61 -7.22 9.91 -2.42
N SER A 62 -7.88 9.24 -3.38
CA SER A 62 -8.99 8.35 -3.07
C SER A 62 -8.55 7.15 -2.25
N LEU A 63 -7.38 6.56 -2.53
CA LEU A 63 -6.80 5.52 -1.67
C LEU A 63 -6.44 6.06 -0.30
N PHE A 64 -5.80 7.25 -0.24
CA PHE A 64 -5.47 7.90 1.03
C PHE A 64 -6.71 8.04 1.91
N PHE A 65 -7.79 8.64 1.41
CA PHE A 65 -9.01 8.82 2.19
C PHE A 65 -9.65 7.49 2.62
N LYS A 66 -9.62 6.46 1.77
CA LYS A 66 -10.15 5.14 2.13
C LYS A 66 -9.37 4.49 3.28
N LEU A 67 -8.05 4.60 3.29
CA LEU A 67 -7.21 4.05 4.36
C LEU A 67 -7.30 4.92 5.63
N ASP A 68 -7.40 6.24 5.50
CA ASP A 68 -7.56 7.17 6.63
C ASP A 68 -8.86 6.90 7.38
N GLN A 69 -9.99 6.73 6.67
CA GLN A 69 -11.28 6.40 7.26
C GLN A 69 -11.26 5.13 8.11
N LYS A 70 -10.42 4.15 7.76
CA LYS A 70 -10.25 2.92 8.55
C LYS A 70 -9.53 3.15 9.87
N ASN A 71 -8.80 4.26 10.01
CA ASN A 71 -8.08 4.69 11.20
C ASN A 71 -7.11 3.62 11.78
N LYS A 72 -6.52 2.79 10.91
CA LYS A 72 -5.58 1.72 11.27
C LYS A 72 -4.12 2.13 11.14
N PHE A 73 -3.85 3.19 10.37
CA PHE A 73 -2.52 3.66 9.98
C PHE A 73 -2.27 5.10 10.40
N ASN A 74 -0.99 5.47 10.50
CA ASN A 74 -0.53 6.84 10.49
C ASN A 74 -0.07 7.14 9.06
N LEU A 75 -0.96 7.74 8.27
CA LEU A 75 -0.67 8.03 6.86
C LEU A 75 0.20 9.26 6.72
N GLU A 76 1.23 9.20 5.86
CA GLU A 76 2.02 10.36 5.49
C GLU A 76 1.23 11.24 4.52
N ASP A 77 1.42 12.56 4.61
CA ASP A 77 0.78 13.54 3.73
C ASP A 77 1.11 13.23 2.25
N PRO A 78 0.09 13.07 1.37
CA PRO A 78 0.30 12.84 -0.07
C PRO A 78 1.16 13.91 -0.75
N GLN A 79 1.11 15.16 -0.31
CA GLN A 79 1.97 16.23 -0.85
C GLN A 79 3.44 16.02 -0.50
N LYS A 80 3.72 15.50 0.70
CA LYS A 80 5.09 15.19 1.12
C LYS A 80 5.62 14.01 0.30
N THR A 81 4.85 12.93 0.13
CA THR A 81 5.24 11.79 -0.71
C THR A 81 5.43 12.20 -2.18
N LYS A 82 4.56 13.04 -2.72
CA LYS A 82 4.71 13.64 -4.07
C LYS A 82 5.99 14.46 -4.20
N SER A 83 6.39 15.17 -3.14
CA SER A 83 7.63 15.95 -3.12
C SER A 83 8.87 15.05 -3.06
N ILE A 84 8.79 13.92 -2.38
CA ILE A 84 9.87 12.91 -2.33
C ILE A 84 10.04 12.28 -3.70
N THR A 85 8.97 11.76 -4.29
CA THR A 85 9.02 11.07 -5.59
C THR A 85 9.48 11.97 -6.73
N LYS A 86 9.13 13.26 -6.75
CA LYS A 86 9.61 14.23 -7.76
C LYS A 86 11.13 14.43 -7.75
N ARG A 87 11.81 14.12 -6.64
CA ARG A 87 13.29 14.25 -6.53
C ARG A 87 14.01 12.98 -6.90
N LEU A 88 13.28 11.88 -7.11
CA LEU A 88 13.88 10.62 -7.49
C LEU A 88 14.27 10.63 -8.97
N PRO A 89 15.38 9.97 -9.33
CA PRO A 89 15.74 9.74 -10.72
C PRO A 89 14.64 8.99 -11.47
N SER A 90 14.40 9.35 -12.73
CA SER A 90 13.34 8.77 -13.56
C SER A 90 13.48 7.27 -13.85
N HIS A 91 14.67 6.70 -13.63
CA HIS A 91 14.91 5.27 -13.79
C HIS A 91 14.53 4.42 -12.56
N TYR A 92 14.11 5.05 -11.46
CA TYR A 92 13.65 4.32 -10.27
C TYR A 92 12.23 3.83 -10.50
N ASP A 93 12.13 2.52 -10.64
CA ASP A 93 10.87 1.82 -10.87
C ASP A 93 10.57 0.93 -9.65
N PRO A 94 9.44 1.16 -8.93
CA PRO A 94 9.07 0.36 -7.77
C PRO A 94 8.71 -1.10 -8.13
N PHE A 95 8.50 -1.38 -9.41
CA PHE A 95 8.17 -2.71 -9.91
C PHE A 95 9.37 -3.46 -10.49
N SER A 96 10.57 -2.86 -10.40
CA SER A 96 11.84 -3.47 -10.80
C SER A 96 12.50 -4.25 -9.66
N GLY A 97 13.62 -4.94 -9.96
CA GLY A 97 14.36 -5.72 -8.95
C GLY A 97 15.29 -4.92 -8.03
N ASP A 98 15.63 -3.66 -8.36
CA ASP A 98 16.46 -2.80 -7.49
C ASP A 98 15.59 -1.92 -6.60
N LEU A 99 15.44 -2.33 -5.35
CA LEU A 99 14.54 -1.72 -4.37
C LEU A 99 15.27 -0.91 -3.29
N LYS A 100 16.61 -0.85 -3.30
CA LYS A 100 17.38 -0.15 -2.26
C LYS A 100 17.04 1.34 -2.16
N TRP A 101 16.60 1.94 -3.27
CA TRP A 101 16.19 3.33 -3.31
C TRP A 101 14.91 3.59 -2.49
N VAL A 102 14.00 2.61 -2.39
CA VAL A 102 12.75 2.73 -1.62
C VAL A 102 13.08 3.02 -0.15
N LYS A 103 13.99 2.24 0.45
CA LYS A 103 14.46 2.48 1.82
C LYS A 103 15.11 3.85 1.99
N ARG A 104 15.91 4.28 1.04
CA ARG A 104 16.56 5.60 1.10
C ARG A 104 15.57 6.76 1.00
N ALA A 105 14.53 6.61 0.17
CA ALA A 105 13.51 7.63 -0.04
C ALA A 105 12.48 7.70 1.10
N PHE A 106 12.10 6.55 1.66
CA PHE A 106 10.98 6.40 2.59
C PHE A 106 11.39 5.75 3.93
N GLY A 107 12.65 5.86 4.33
CA GLY A 107 13.17 5.18 5.52
C GLY A 107 12.61 5.62 6.86
N ASN A 108 11.79 6.70 6.90
CA ASN A 108 11.08 7.15 8.09
C ASN A 108 9.70 6.50 8.26
N GLU A 109 9.26 5.76 7.26
CA GLU A 109 7.99 5.05 7.24
C GLU A 109 8.20 3.57 7.59
N ASP A 110 7.12 2.88 7.95
CA ASP A 110 7.13 1.44 8.17
C ASP A 110 6.79 0.70 6.88
N PHE A 111 5.84 1.25 6.09
CA PHE A 111 5.39 0.67 4.83
C PHE A 111 5.23 1.74 3.75
N VAL A 112 5.43 1.34 2.49
CA VAL A 112 5.26 2.20 1.32
C VAL A 112 4.43 1.50 0.27
N ILE A 113 3.41 2.20 -0.23
CA ILE A 113 2.47 1.71 -1.23
C ILE A 113 2.76 2.41 -2.56
N PHE A 114 2.88 1.63 -3.62
CA PHE A 114 2.90 2.12 -5.01
C PHE A 114 1.76 1.49 -5.79
N LEU A 115 1.10 2.33 -6.57
CA LEU A 115 0.07 1.95 -7.52
C LEU A 115 0.51 2.31 -8.94
N GLU A 116 0.14 1.47 -9.91
CA GLU A 116 0.30 1.77 -11.32
C GLU A 116 -0.97 1.41 -12.07
N MET A 117 -1.56 2.38 -12.74
CA MET A 117 -2.66 2.17 -13.69
C MET A 117 -2.07 1.68 -15.00
N LEU A 118 -2.32 0.41 -15.34
CA LEU A 118 -1.84 -0.22 -16.56
C LEU A 118 -2.85 -0.09 -17.71
N LYS A 119 -4.16 -0.07 -17.35
CA LYS A 119 -5.24 0.01 -18.32
C LYS A 119 -6.43 0.75 -17.73
N HIS A 120 -7.00 1.65 -18.52
CA HIS A 120 -8.25 2.34 -18.24
C HIS A 120 -8.95 2.60 -19.58
N GLU A 121 -9.79 1.67 -20.02
CA GLU A 121 -10.33 1.67 -21.37
C GLU A 121 -11.83 1.37 -21.38
N GLU A 122 -12.59 2.18 -22.09
CA GLU A 122 -13.98 1.92 -22.38
C GLU A 122 -14.12 1.14 -23.70
N SER A 123 -14.80 0.00 -23.65
CA SER A 123 -15.08 -0.85 -24.80
C SER A 123 -16.58 -0.87 -25.08
N PRO A 124 -17.06 -0.34 -26.21
CA PRO A 124 -18.49 -0.33 -26.54
C PRO A 124 -19.00 -1.74 -26.85
N ASN A 125 -20.18 -2.06 -26.33
CA ASN A 125 -20.88 -3.32 -26.59
C ASN A 125 -21.72 -3.22 -27.88
N LEU A 126 -21.05 -3.31 -29.02
CA LEU A 126 -21.68 -3.26 -30.33
C LEU A 126 -22.39 -4.58 -30.64
N THR A 127 -23.58 -4.51 -31.23
CA THR A 127 -24.35 -5.67 -31.69
C THR A 127 -24.70 -5.50 -33.16
N ALA A 128 -25.09 -6.58 -33.84
CA ALA A 128 -25.54 -6.52 -35.22
C ALA A 128 -26.76 -5.58 -35.46
N ARG A 129 -27.55 -5.35 -34.40
CA ARG A 129 -28.71 -4.43 -34.46
C ARG A 129 -28.35 -3.01 -34.03
N ASN A 130 -27.29 -2.85 -33.25
CA ASN A 130 -26.82 -1.56 -32.76
C ASN A 130 -25.31 -1.46 -32.99
N ASN A 131 -24.93 -0.87 -34.12
CA ASN A 131 -23.54 -0.65 -34.54
C ASN A 131 -23.07 0.79 -34.30
N LYS A 132 -23.91 1.65 -33.71
CA LYS A 132 -23.53 3.02 -33.36
C LYS A 132 -22.96 3.03 -31.94
N ILE A 133 -21.74 3.51 -31.79
CA ILE A 133 -21.05 3.63 -30.48
C ILE A 133 -21.87 4.46 -29.51
N GLU A 134 -22.44 5.57 -29.98
CA GLU A 134 -23.23 6.50 -29.16
C GLU A 134 -24.53 5.90 -28.59
N GLU A 135 -25.02 4.80 -29.17
CA GLU A 135 -26.23 4.11 -28.74
C GLU A 135 -25.93 2.78 -28.00
N ALA A 136 -24.68 2.39 -27.88
CA ALA A 136 -24.29 1.17 -27.22
C ALA A 136 -24.06 1.39 -25.72
N SER A 137 -24.23 0.35 -24.89
CA SER A 137 -23.60 0.28 -23.57
C SER A 137 -22.10 0.03 -23.74
N ALA A 138 -21.33 0.23 -22.68
CA ALA A 138 -19.89 -0.04 -22.70
C ALA A 138 -19.46 -0.87 -21.48
N ASN A 139 -18.26 -1.40 -21.54
CA ASN A 139 -17.56 -1.91 -20.38
C ASN A 139 -16.32 -1.04 -20.14
N LEU A 140 -16.16 -0.56 -18.92
CA LEU A 140 -14.92 0.05 -18.47
C LEU A 140 -14.01 -1.05 -17.92
N ASN A 141 -12.88 -1.26 -18.59
CA ASN A 141 -11.86 -2.22 -18.19
C ASN A 141 -10.72 -1.49 -17.50
N ILE A 142 -10.47 -1.81 -16.23
CA ILE A 142 -9.42 -1.21 -15.43
C ILE A 142 -8.43 -2.30 -15.04
N THR A 143 -7.14 -2.01 -15.16
CA THR A 143 -6.07 -2.88 -14.65
C THR A 143 -5.11 -2.05 -13.85
N MET A 144 -4.92 -2.43 -12.59
CA MET A 144 -4.03 -1.74 -11.67
C MET A 144 -3.02 -2.71 -11.07
N ARG A 145 -1.75 -2.34 -11.06
CA ARG A 145 -0.69 -3.04 -10.35
C ARG A 145 -0.47 -2.36 -9.00
N VAL A 146 -0.36 -3.18 -7.96
CA VAL A 146 -0.18 -2.74 -6.57
C VAL A 146 1.07 -3.41 -6.03
N VAL A 147 1.92 -2.66 -5.33
CA VAL A 147 3.00 -3.21 -4.53
C VAL A 147 3.07 -2.49 -3.18
N VAL A 148 3.29 -3.25 -2.12
CA VAL A 148 3.52 -2.73 -0.76
C VAL A 148 4.85 -3.24 -0.27
N PHE A 149 5.70 -2.31 0.15
CA PHE A 149 7.00 -2.59 0.74
C PHE A 149 6.96 -2.43 2.26
N ASP A 150 7.49 -3.40 2.96
CA ASP A 150 7.95 -3.25 4.34
C ASP A 150 9.36 -2.63 4.31
N VAL A 151 9.49 -1.44 4.88
CA VAL A 151 10.76 -0.70 4.90
C VAL A 151 11.32 -0.56 6.32
N ARG A 152 10.83 -1.34 7.29
CA ARG A 152 11.31 -1.33 8.67
C ARG A 152 12.74 -1.88 8.78
N GLN A 153 13.08 -2.85 7.94
CA GLN A 153 14.41 -3.44 7.89
C GLN A 153 15.34 -2.67 6.95
N GLU A 154 16.66 -3.01 6.99
CA GLU A 154 17.65 -2.40 6.12
C GLU A 154 17.37 -2.66 4.63
N ALA A 155 16.99 -3.89 4.28
CA ALA A 155 16.52 -4.23 2.94
C ALA A 155 14.98 -4.18 2.90
N PRO A 156 14.39 -3.42 1.96
CA PRO A 156 12.95 -3.46 1.74
C PRO A 156 12.47 -4.84 1.34
N GLU A 157 11.34 -5.25 1.90
CA GLU A 157 10.67 -6.52 1.57
C GLU A 157 9.32 -6.25 0.92
N ILE A 158 8.98 -7.01 -0.13
CA ILE A 158 7.66 -6.95 -0.75
C ILE A 158 6.70 -7.82 0.06
N ILE A 159 5.69 -7.21 0.67
CA ILE A 159 4.66 -7.92 1.42
C ILE A 159 3.37 -8.13 0.62
N LEU A 160 3.15 -7.32 -0.42
CA LEU A 160 2.05 -7.47 -1.38
C LEU A 160 2.53 -7.06 -2.76
N GLN A 161 2.27 -7.90 -3.76
CA GLN A 161 2.44 -7.55 -5.17
C GLN A 161 1.37 -8.26 -5.99
N GLU A 162 0.45 -7.49 -6.57
CA GLU A 162 -0.68 -8.02 -7.32
C GLU A 162 -1.00 -7.16 -8.55
N ILE A 163 -1.63 -7.79 -9.55
CA ILE A 163 -2.30 -7.12 -10.65
C ILE A 163 -3.79 -7.40 -10.50
N ILE A 164 -4.57 -6.33 -10.37
CA ILE A 164 -6.01 -6.38 -10.17
C ILE A 164 -6.68 -5.93 -11.45
N HIS A 165 -7.60 -6.76 -11.95
CA HIS A 165 -8.43 -6.47 -13.12
C HIS A 165 -9.87 -6.30 -12.67
N ASP A 166 -10.50 -5.23 -13.11
CA ASP A 166 -11.93 -4.98 -12.89
C ASP A 166 -12.61 -4.60 -14.21
N THR A 167 -13.85 -5.03 -14.38
CA THR A 167 -14.67 -4.69 -15.53
C THR A 167 -16.01 -4.18 -15.03
N HIS A 168 -16.30 -2.93 -15.28
CA HIS A 168 -17.52 -2.26 -14.84
C HIS A 168 -18.43 -1.96 -16.02
N PHE A 169 -19.70 -2.37 -15.93
CA PHE A 169 -20.69 -2.12 -16.98
C PHE A 169 -21.16 -0.67 -16.95
N ILE A 170 -21.09 0.01 -18.09
CA ILE A 170 -21.60 1.36 -18.30
C ILE A 170 -22.91 1.26 -19.10
N PRO A 171 -24.07 1.54 -18.48
CA PRO A 171 -25.33 1.54 -19.19
C PRO A 171 -25.35 2.59 -20.32
N LYS A 172 -26.10 2.31 -21.39
CA LYS A 172 -26.23 3.15 -22.59
C LYS A 172 -26.47 4.63 -22.27
N GLN A 173 -27.34 4.94 -21.33
CA GLN A 173 -27.68 6.32 -20.96
C GLN A 173 -26.52 7.12 -20.34
N PHE A 174 -25.44 6.46 -19.98
CA PHE A 174 -24.24 7.05 -19.40
C PHE A 174 -23.01 6.93 -20.33
N ASN A 175 -23.18 6.44 -21.55
CA ASN A 175 -22.08 6.29 -22.49
C ASN A 175 -21.65 7.64 -23.16
N GLN A 176 -22.43 8.71 -22.94
CA GLN A 176 -22.08 10.07 -23.39
C GLN A 176 -21.85 10.95 -22.15
N TYR A 177 -20.68 10.77 -21.54
CA TYR A 177 -20.30 11.66 -20.46
C TYR A 177 -19.91 13.03 -20.97
N ASN A 178 -20.61 14.04 -20.47
CA ASN A 178 -20.06 15.38 -20.50
C ASN A 178 -19.03 15.49 -19.37
N PHE A 179 -17.77 15.15 -19.63
CA PHE A 179 -16.67 15.27 -18.68
C PHE A 179 -16.47 16.70 -18.14
N HIS A 180 -17.07 17.71 -18.76
CA HIS A 180 -17.12 19.07 -18.20
C HIS A 180 -18.06 19.17 -16.99
N GLN A 181 -19.04 18.28 -16.89
CA GLN A 181 -20.00 18.23 -15.76
C GLN A 181 -19.62 17.15 -14.74
N VAL A 182 -19.16 16.00 -15.20
CA VAL A 182 -18.76 14.87 -14.36
C VAL A 182 -17.24 14.87 -14.25
N ASN A 183 -16.73 15.54 -13.24
CA ASN A 183 -15.30 15.70 -13.02
C ASN A 183 -14.93 15.23 -11.61
N TRP A 184 -13.76 14.64 -11.45
CA TRP A 184 -13.27 14.28 -10.12
C TRP A 184 -13.25 15.51 -9.19
N GLY A 185 -13.74 15.32 -7.97
CA GLY A 185 -13.95 16.39 -7.01
C GLY A 185 -15.39 16.93 -6.94
N ASN A 186 -16.25 16.58 -7.90
CA ASN A 186 -17.67 16.92 -7.90
C ASN A 186 -18.50 15.77 -7.32
N GLU A 187 -19.66 16.10 -6.73
CA GLU A 187 -20.60 15.08 -6.20
C GLU A 187 -21.10 14.16 -7.32
N ASP A 188 -21.38 14.70 -8.51
CA ASP A 188 -21.84 13.94 -9.67
C ASP A 188 -20.83 12.85 -10.11
N PHE A 189 -19.53 13.06 -9.86
CA PHE A 189 -18.52 12.05 -10.15
C PHE A 189 -18.73 10.79 -9.32
N LEU A 190 -19.06 10.93 -8.03
CA LEU A 190 -19.19 9.80 -7.11
C LEU A 190 -20.35 8.86 -7.50
N ILE A 191 -21.39 9.40 -8.14
CA ILE A 191 -22.54 8.62 -8.61
C ILE A 191 -22.46 8.23 -10.09
N SER A 192 -21.40 8.68 -10.78
CA SER A 192 -21.14 8.28 -12.16
C SER A 192 -20.63 6.84 -12.24
N PRO A 193 -20.88 6.09 -13.33
CA PRO A 193 -20.31 4.74 -13.49
C PRO A 193 -18.79 4.70 -13.39
N ILE A 194 -18.08 5.70 -13.90
CA ILE A 194 -16.61 5.78 -13.76
C ILE A 194 -16.22 5.95 -12.28
N GLY A 195 -16.83 6.92 -11.59
CA GLY A 195 -16.53 7.15 -10.18
C GLY A 195 -16.90 5.95 -9.30
N MET A 196 -18.02 5.26 -9.61
CA MET A 196 -18.40 4.03 -8.91
C MET A 196 -17.39 2.89 -9.18
N ALA A 197 -16.94 2.72 -10.42
CA ALA A 197 -15.92 1.73 -10.78
C ALA A 197 -14.60 1.98 -10.03
N HIS A 198 -14.11 3.23 -10.03
CA HIS A 198 -12.91 3.62 -9.29
C HIS A 198 -13.07 3.40 -7.79
N ALA A 199 -14.21 3.77 -7.22
CA ALA A 199 -14.50 3.58 -5.81
C ALA A 199 -14.53 2.10 -5.41
N GLN A 200 -15.07 1.22 -6.26
CA GLN A 200 -15.12 -0.23 -6.04
C GLN A 200 -13.71 -0.84 -6.12
N LEU A 201 -12.95 -0.54 -7.17
CA LEU A 201 -11.58 -1.00 -7.34
C LEU A 201 -10.70 -0.59 -6.13
N LEU A 202 -10.74 0.68 -5.74
CA LEU A 202 -9.96 1.17 -4.60
C LEU A 202 -10.44 0.64 -3.25
N LYS A 203 -11.72 0.26 -3.12
CA LYS A 203 -12.22 -0.45 -1.94
C LYS A 203 -11.56 -1.82 -1.81
N GLU A 204 -11.46 -2.57 -2.89
CA GLU A 204 -10.80 -3.87 -2.91
C GLU A 204 -9.31 -3.73 -2.60
N ILE A 205 -8.61 -2.83 -3.31
CA ILE A 205 -7.19 -2.53 -3.09
C ILE A 205 -6.92 -2.15 -1.64
N SER A 206 -7.70 -1.22 -1.08
CA SER A 206 -7.52 -0.76 0.30
C SER A 206 -7.73 -1.86 1.34
N SER A 207 -8.61 -2.83 1.07
CA SER A 207 -8.81 -3.97 1.96
C SER A 207 -7.61 -4.91 1.94
N ARG A 208 -7.10 -5.25 0.74
CA ARG A 208 -5.91 -6.10 0.60
C ARG A 208 -4.69 -5.46 1.25
N ILE A 209 -4.43 -4.17 1.00
CA ILE A 209 -3.33 -3.43 1.62
C ILE A 209 -3.41 -3.49 3.15
N GLU A 210 -4.61 -3.25 3.72
CA GLU A 210 -4.82 -3.32 5.16
C GLU A 210 -4.48 -4.70 5.71
N ASP A 211 -5.02 -5.76 5.10
CA ASP A 211 -4.82 -7.13 5.56
C ASP A 211 -3.33 -7.51 5.56
N TYR A 212 -2.60 -7.21 4.49
CA TYR A 212 -1.18 -7.53 4.38
C TYR A 212 -0.29 -6.71 5.32
N ILE A 213 -0.56 -5.42 5.49
CA ILE A 213 0.20 -4.59 6.44
C ILE A 213 -0.04 -5.03 7.87
N LEU A 214 -1.28 -5.34 8.24
CA LEU A 214 -1.59 -5.80 9.61
C LEU A 214 -0.98 -7.17 9.87
N LEU A 215 -1.02 -8.08 8.90
CA LEU A 215 -0.36 -9.39 9.00
C LEU A 215 1.16 -9.26 9.16
N ALA A 216 1.80 -8.40 8.36
CA ALA A 216 3.24 -8.16 8.43
C ALA A 216 3.68 -7.46 9.73
N LYS A 217 2.74 -6.80 10.44
CA LYS A 217 3.01 -6.17 11.73
C LYS A 217 3.04 -7.17 12.89
N GLU A 218 2.36 -8.29 12.74
CA GLU A 218 2.38 -9.35 13.77
C GLU A 218 3.79 -9.94 13.87
N PRO A 219 4.31 -10.16 15.09
CA PRO A 219 5.67 -10.64 15.32
C PRO A 219 5.87 -12.10 14.90
#